data_024305c03a71930e18db7cd51b5d94ee
#
_entry.id   024305c03a71930e18db7cd51b5d94ee
#
_cell.length_a   1.000
_cell.length_b   1.000
_cell.length_c   1.000
_cell.angle_alpha   90.00
_cell.angle_beta   90.00
_cell.angle_gamma   90.00
#
_symmetry.space_group_name_H-M   'P 1'
#
loop_
_entity.id
_entity.type
_entity.pdbx_description
1 polymer ?
#
loop_
_entity_poly.entity_id
_entity_poly.type
_entity_poly.pdbx_seq_one_letter_code
_entity_poly.pdbx_strand_id
1 'polypeptide(L)'
;MATGISLHIGLNRVDPNHYRDEHGKPWDGALVACESDARDMQALAQSQGFQTQLLLSEEATADAVMGAIARAAQELKSGDILLVTYSGHGGQVPDRNGEEEDDVDETWCCYDRQIVDDELYTLWGQFRPGVRIFMLSDSCHSGTVARDPELQVAAPHGKARVLPLEVQAATYRAHRSLYDRVQTDNPAAEQVEIGASVILISGCQDTQLSADGDRNGLFTEKLLQVWDGGRFEGNSLHFQRRIRAEMPSYQSPNYFRAGTPSRAFEEQRPFTI
;
A
#
# COMPACT_ATOMS: atom_id res chain seq x y z
N MET A 1 6.93 24.73 -13.57
CA MET A 1 6.30 23.45 -13.93
C MET A 1 6.18 22.65 -12.64
N ALA A 2 5.12 21.89 -12.47
CA ALA A 2 4.98 21.00 -11.33
C ALA A 2 6.03 19.86 -11.37
N THR A 3 6.41 19.36 -10.22
CA THR A 3 7.36 18.24 -10.06
C THR A 3 6.58 16.99 -9.65
N GLY A 4 6.93 15.86 -10.25
CA GLY A 4 6.44 14.55 -9.85
C GLY A 4 7.57 13.68 -9.29
N ILE A 5 7.41 13.22 -8.05
CA ILE A 5 8.28 12.20 -7.44
C ILE A 5 7.46 10.92 -7.32
N SER A 6 8.08 9.76 -7.56
CA SER A 6 7.41 8.48 -7.32
C SER A 6 8.30 7.50 -6.57
N LEU A 7 7.64 6.72 -5.69
CA LEU A 7 8.24 5.63 -4.92
C LEU A 7 7.48 4.34 -5.25
N HIS A 8 8.22 3.33 -5.70
CA HIS A 8 7.68 2.03 -6.07
C HIS A 8 8.29 0.96 -5.17
N ILE A 9 7.43 0.23 -4.45
CA ILE A 9 7.81 -0.73 -3.41
C ILE A 9 7.27 -2.10 -3.83
N GLY A 10 8.14 -3.10 -3.92
CA GLY A 10 7.76 -4.47 -4.28
C GLY A 10 8.50 -5.51 -3.46
N LEU A 11 7.78 -6.31 -2.67
CA LEU A 11 8.38 -7.32 -1.81
C LEU A 11 7.93 -8.73 -2.20
N ASN A 12 8.86 -9.49 -2.80
CA ASN A 12 8.67 -10.92 -3.03
C ASN A 12 9.03 -11.77 -1.78
N ARG A 13 9.63 -11.16 -0.76
CA ARG A 13 9.97 -11.80 0.51
C ARG A 13 10.15 -10.77 1.62
N VAL A 14 10.04 -11.24 2.87
CA VAL A 14 10.28 -10.49 4.09
C VAL A 14 11.37 -11.17 4.93
N ASP A 15 11.90 -10.52 5.97
CA ASP A 15 12.93 -11.08 6.84
C ASP A 15 12.36 -12.20 7.73
N PRO A 16 12.74 -13.47 7.51
CA PRO A 16 12.26 -14.59 8.32
C PRO A 16 12.78 -14.57 9.76
N ASN A 17 13.69 -13.65 10.11
CA ASN A 17 14.12 -13.46 11.49
C ASN A 17 13.12 -12.56 12.25
N HIS A 18 12.46 -11.63 11.58
CA HIS A 18 11.40 -10.80 12.16
C HIS A 18 10.04 -11.52 12.14
N TYR A 19 9.69 -12.11 10.99
CA TYR A 19 8.40 -12.76 10.79
C TYR A 19 8.49 -14.26 11.11
N ARG A 20 7.78 -14.70 12.16
CA ARG A 20 7.78 -16.09 12.62
C ARG A 20 6.39 -16.51 13.04
N ASP A 21 6.10 -17.82 12.91
CA ASP A 21 4.87 -18.38 13.45
C ASP A 21 4.96 -18.61 14.99
N GLU A 22 3.89 -19.09 15.59
CA GLU A 22 3.80 -19.34 17.04
C GLU A 22 4.77 -20.40 17.58
N HIS A 23 5.33 -21.23 16.70
CA HIS A 23 6.35 -22.23 17.02
C HIS A 23 7.78 -21.70 16.81
N GLY A 24 7.92 -20.42 16.43
CA GLY A 24 9.19 -19.78 16.12
C GLY A 24 9.76 -20.18 14.76
N LYS A 25 8.97 -20.83 13.92
CA LYS A 25 9.39 -21.19 12.55
C LYS A 25 9.45 -19.93 11.69
N PRO A 26 10.58 -19.70 11.00
CA PRO A 26 10.72 -18.58 10.10
C PRO A 26 9.67 -18.58 8.98
N TRP A 27 9.13 -17.39 8.68
CA TRP A 27 8.21 -17.17 7.56
C TRP A 27 8.79 -16.08 6.65
N ASP A 28 9.12 -16.44 5.43
CA ASP A 28 9.74 -15.53 4.46
C ASP A 28 8.74 -14.79 3.58
N GLY A 29 7.45 -15.09 3.70
CA GLY A 29 6.38 -14.43 2.94
C GLY A 29 6.54 -14.55 1.42
N ALA A 30 7.09 -15.66 0.91
CA ALA A 30 7.44 -15.79 -0.50
C ALA A 30 6.25 -15.52 -1.43
N LEU A 31 6.36 -14.47 -2.25
CA LEU A 31 5.49 -14.08 -3.36
C LEU A 31 6.31 -14.10 -4.67
N VAL A 32 5.66 -13.88 -5.81
CA VAL A 32 6.32 -13.96 -7.13
C VAL A 32 6.27 -12.65 -7.88
N ALA A 33 5.16 -11.93 -7.82
CA ALA A 33 4.86 -10.84 -8.75
C ALA A 33 5.16 -9.43 -8.22
N CYS A 34 5.40 -9.24 -6.92
CA CYS A 34 5.45 -7.91 -6.32
C CYS A 34 6.60 -7.04 -6.83
N GLU A 35 7.78 -7.65 -7.04
CA GLU A 35 8.91 -6.91 -7.62
C GLU A 35 8.64 -6.52 -9.09
N SER A 36 7.93 -7.36 -9.85
CA SER A 36 7.53 -7.04 -11.23
C SER A 36 6.50 -5.93 -11.25
N ASP A 37 5.53 -5.95 -10.33
CA ASP A 37 4.56 -4.87 -10.17
C ASP A 37 5.25 -3.52 -9.94
N ALA A 38 6.18 -3.48 -8.99
CA ALA A 38 6.92 -2.26 -8.68
C ALA A 38 7.74 -1.74 -9.88
N ARG A 39 8.38 -2.64 -10.65
CA ARG A 39 9.14 -2.28 -11.85
C ARG A 39 8.23 -1.77 -12.97
N ASP A 40 7.09 -2.41 -13.21
CA ASP A 40 6.14 -2.00 -14.24
C ASP A 40 5.50 -0.65 -13.88
N MET A 41 5.19 -0.41 -12.60
CA MET A 41 4.70 0.88 -12.11
C MET A 41 5.77 1.97 -12.18
N GLN A 42 7.04 1.64 -11.91
CA GLN A 42 8.16 2.57 -12.12
C GLN A 42 8.27 2.97 -13.59
N ALA A 43 8.23 2.00 -14.50
CA ALA A 43 8.29 2.28 -15.94
C ALA A 43 7.12 3.16 -16.40
N LEU A 44 5.91 2.92 -15.89
CA LEU A 44 4.75 3.77 -16.11
C LEU A 44 5.04 5.21 -15.63
N ALA A 45 5.49 5.38 -14.39
CA ALA A 45 5.78 6.69 -13.81
C ALA A 45 6.88 7.44 -14.59
N GLN A 46 7.95 6.74 -14.98
CA GLN A 46 9.01 7.30 -15.84
C GLN A 46 8.46 7.82 -17.18
N SER A 47 7.53 7.07 -17.79
CA SER A 47 6.90 7.47 -19.05
C SER A 47 6.05 8.73 -18.93
N GLN A 48 5.59 9.03 -17.69
CA GLN A 48 4.80 10.23 -17.36
C GLN A 48 5.67 11.39 -16.83
N GLY A 49 7.01 11.22 -16.77
CA GLY A 49 7.95 12.27 -16.38
C GLY A 49 8.25 12.36 -14.87
N PHE A 50 7.86 11.37 -14.07
CA PHE A 50 8.21 11.33 -12.65
C PHE A 50 9.70 11.05 -12.43
N GLN A 51 10.25 11.65 -11.38
CA GLN A 51 11.53 11.24 -10.79
C GLN A 51 11.26 10.02 -9.90
N THR A 52 11.82 8.85 -10.26
CA THR A 52 11.40 7.59 -9.67
C THR A 52 12.43 7.01 -8.72
N GLN A 53 11.97 6.41 -7.62
CA GLN A 53 12.75 5.54 -6.73
C GLN A 53 12.09 4.16 -6.69
N LEU A 54 12.91 3.10 -6.66
CA LEU A 54 12.47 1.71 -6.56
C LEU A 54 13.10 1.07 -5.33
N LEU A 55 12.30 0.37 -4.54
CA LEU A 55 12.74 -0.42 -3.38
C LEU A 55 12.18 -1.83 -3.52
N LEU A 56 13.05 -2.82 -3.54
CA LEU A 56 12.68 -4.21 -3.77
C LEU A 56 13.13 -5.10 -2.61
N SER A 57 12.25 -5.97 -2.15
CA SER A 57 12.50 -6.97 -1.10
C SER A 57 13.41 -6.42 0.01
N GLU A 58 14.66 -6.83 0.14
CA GLU A 58 15.58 -6.42 1.20
C GLU A 58 15.85 -4.91 1.26
N GLU A 59 15.70 -4.20 0.16
CA GLU A 59 15.85 -2.75 0.11
C GLU A 59 14.62 -2.03 0.67
N ALA A 60 13.46 -2.70 0.68
CA ALA A 60 12.19 -2.15 1.14
C ALA A 60 12.02 -2.33 2.67
N THR A 61 13.00 -1.87 3.45
CA THR A 61 12.88 -1.78 4.90
C THR A 61 11.91 -0.66 5.28
N ALA A 62 11.28 -0.75 6.45
CA ALA A 62 10.36 0.28 6.93
C ALA A 62 11.03 1.66 6.95
N ASP A 63 12.26 1.74 7.45
CA ASP A 63 13.01 3.01 7.49
C ASP A 63 13.35 3.55 6.09
N ALA A 64 13.66 2.68 5.12
CA ALA A 64 13.93 3.11 3.75
C ALA A 64 12.67 3.67 3.07
N VAL A 65 11.52 3.00 3.26
CA VAL A 65 10.22 3.44 2.73
C VAL A 65 9.81 4.76 3.35
N MET A 66 9.78 4.84 4.68
CA MET A 66 9.38 6.06 5.40
C MET A 66 10.34 7.22 5.11
N GLY A 67 11.65 6.95 5.07
CA GLY A 67 12.66 7.96 4.72
C GLY A 67 12.51 8.49 3.30
N ALA A 68 12.08 7.67 2.34
CA ALA A 68 11.80 8.13 0.98
C ALA A 68 10.56 9.04 0.94
N ILE A 69 9.49 8.69 1.65
CA ILE A 69 8.27 9.52 1.77
C ILE A 69 8.59 10.85 2.46
N ALA A 70 9.34 10.81 3.57
CA ALA A 70 9.73 12.02 4.31
C ALA A 70 10.61 12.98 3.48
N ARG A 71 11.52 12.44 2.65
CA ARG A 71 12.29 13.27 1.70
C ARG A 71 11.39 13.93 0.67
N ALA A 72 10.44 13.18 0.10
CA ALA A 72 9.47 13.75 -0.83
C ALA A 72 8.65 14.88 -0.18
N ALA A 73 8.26 14.74 1.11
CA ALA A 73 7.54 15.78 1.84
C ALA A 73 8.37 17.08 2.01
N GLN A 74 9.71 16.95 2.15
CA GLN A 74 10.60 18.11 2.23
C GLN A 74 10.78 18.82 0.88
N GLU A 75 10.81 18.06 -0.22
CA GLU A 75 11.08 18.56 -1.57
C GLU A 75 9.84 19.14 -2.26
N LEU A 76 8.68 18.46 -2.14
CA LEU A 76 7.47 18.81 -2.87
C LEU A 76 6.79 20.07 -2.30
N LYS A 77 6.17 20.83 -3.20
CA LYS A 77 5.49 22.09 -2.93
C LYS A 77 4.07 22.05 -3.50
N SER A 78 3.26 23.04 -3.13
CA SER A 78 1.91 23.19 -3.68
C SER A 78 1.90 23.06 -5.21
N GLY A 79 1.04 22.21 -5.74
CA GLY A 79 0.95 21.87 -7.15
C GLY A 79 1.80 20.66 -7.60
N ASP A 80 2.77 20.23 -6.79
CA ASP A 80 3.57 19.03 -7.06
C ASP A 80 2.81 17.73 -6.69
N ILE A 81 3.31 16.58 -7.12
CA ILE A 81 2.67 15.28 -6.86
C ILE A 81 3.67 14.22 -6.40
N LEU A 82 3.29 13.46 -5.38
CA LEU A 82 3.89 12.19 -5.00
C LEU A 82 3.02 11.04 -5.53
N LEU A 83 3.63 10.07 -6.18
CA LEU A 83 3.03 8.78 -6.50
C LEU A 83 3.71 7.70 -5.65
N VAL A 84 2.94 6.94 -4.86
CA VAL A 84 3.45 5.78 -4.11
C VAL A 84 2.75 4.53 -4.59
N THR A 85 3.51 3.49 -4.91
CA THR A 85 2.94 2.16 -5.19
C THR A 85 3.56 1.14 -4.25
N TYR A 86 2.73 0.33 -3.64
CA TYR A 86 3.11 -0.77 -2.79
C TYR A 86 2.55 -2.08 -3.33
N SER A 87 3.38 -3.11 -3.41
CA SER A 87 3.00 -4.46 -3.79
C SER A 87 3.71 -5.44 -2.83
N GLY A 88 2.94 -6.13 -2.00
CA GLY A 88 3.45 -7.00 -0.94
C GLY A 88 2.34 -7.51 -0.03
N HIS A 89 2.73 -8.12 1.08
CA HIS A 89 1.77 -8.52 2.11
C HIS A 89 1.26 -7.32 2.89
N GLY A 90 -0.04 -7.30 3.15
CA GLY A 90 -0.62 -6.52 4.22
C GLY A 90 -0.83 -7.36 5.48
N GLY A 91 -1.02 -6.72 6.60
CA GLY A 91 -1.29 -7.35 7.88
C GLY A 91 -2.05 -6.40 8.80
N GLN A 92 -2.18 -6.79 10.06
CA GLN A 92 -2.81 -5.99 11.11
C GLN A 92 -2.01 -6.13 12.41
N VAL A 93 -2.05 -5.11 13.23
CA VAL A 93 -1.59 -5.14 14.63
C VAL A 93 -2.75 -4.70 15.53
N PRO A 94 -2.79 -5.13 16.82
CA PRO A 94 -3.83 -4.64 17.73
C PRO A 94 -3.77 -3.12 17.86
N ASP A 95 -4.89 -2.44 17.65
CA ASP A 95 -5.05 -1.01 17.89
C ASP A 95 -4.85 -0.71 19.39
N ARG A 96 -4.00 0.28 19.70
CA ARG A 96 -3.67 0.71 21.06
C ARG A 96 -4.22 2.08 21.41
N ASN A 97 -4.60 2.86 20.41
CA ASN A 97 -5.15 4.21 20.57
C ASN A 97 -6.68 4.25 20.52
N GLY A 98 -7.35 3.16 20.09
CA GLY A 98 -8.79 2.95 20.15
C GLY A 98 -9.59 3.75 19.12
N GLU A 99 -8.98 3.98 17.94
CA GLU A 99 -9.63 4.70 16.85
C GLU A 99 -10.38 3.79 15.86
N GLU A 100 -9.99 2.52 15.78
CA GLU A 100 -10.57 1.57 14.85
C GLU A 100 -11.74 0.80 15.46
N GLU A 101 -12.84 0.66 14.69
CA GLU A 101 -14.06 -0.03 15.15
C GLU A 101 -13.84 -1.54 15.36
N ASP A 102 -12.84 -2.13 14.73
CA ASP A 102 -12.51 -3.57 14.81
C ASP A 102 -11.30 -3.89 15.72
N ASP A 103 -10.80 -2.90 16.46
CA ASP A 103 -9.67 -3.00 17.41
C ASP A 103 -8.32 -3.39 16.75
N VAL A 104 -8.11 -3.10 15.45
CA VAL A 104 -6.85 -3.41 14.76
C VAL A 104 -6.44 -2.31 13.77
N ASP A 105 -5.14 -1.98 13.75
CA ASP A 105 -4.52 -1.09 12.76
C ASP A 105 -4.01 -1.89 11.57
N GLU A 106 -4.16 -1.36 10.38
CA GLU A 106 -3.69 -1.95 9.16
C GLU A 106 -2.21 -1.69 8.92
N THR A 107 -1.53 -2.63 8.24
CA THR A 107 -0.09 -2.52 8.08
C THR A 107 0.39 -2.91 6.69
N TRP A 108 1.50 -2.29 6.24
CA TRP A 108 2.32 -2.81 5.16
C TRP A 108 3.45 -3.67 5.74
N CYS A 109 3.59 -4.92 5.27
CA CYS A 109 4.68 -5.79 5.66
C CYS A 109 5.95 -5.41 4.87
N CYS A 110 6.76 -4.50 5.41
CA CYS A 110 8.09 -4.23 4.87
C CYS A 110 9.05 -5.36 5.19
N TYR A 111 10.28 -5.31 4.64
CA TYR A 111 11.24 -6.41 4.77
C TYR A 111 11.53 -6.74 6.24
N ASP A 112 11.82 -5.76 7.06
CA ASP A 112 12.32 -5.88 8.43
C ASP A 112 11.24 -5.71 9.52
N ARG A 113 10.09 -5.10 9.22
CA ARG A 113 8.94 -4.94 10.12
C ARG A 113 7.69 -4.45 9.36
N GLN A 114 6.57 -4.46 10.03
CA GLN A 114 5.37 -3.82 9.51
C GLN A 114 5.46 -2.28 9.73
N ILE A 115 5.00 -1.51 8.73
CA ILE A 115 4.64 -0.10 8.90
C ILE A 115 3.17 -0.06 9.26
N VAL A 116 2.84 0.54 10.39
CA VAL A 116 1.46 0.78 10.83
C VAL A 116 0.91 1.99 10.08
N ASP A 117 -0.36 2.00 9.75
CA ASP A 117 -0.98 3.11 9.00
C ASP A 117 -0.89 4.45 9.72
N ASP A 118 -0.92 4.51 11.07
CA ASP A 118 -0.60 5.70 11.87
C ASP A 118 0.73 6.37 11.46
N GLU A 119 1.76 5.56 11.16
CA GLU A 119 3.05 6.08 10.68
C GLU A 119 2.89 6.73 9.30
N LEU A 120 2.06 6.15 8.42
CA LEU A 120 1.77 6.72 7.10
C LEU A 120 0.98 8.02 7.23
N TYR A 121 -0.04 8.06 8.08
CA TYR A 121 -0.81 9.29 8.32
C TYR A 121 0.08 10.40 8.89
N THR A 122 0.96 10.09 9.85
CA THR A 122 1.97 11.02 10.36
C THR A 122 2.87 11.55 9.24
N LEU A 123 3.28 10.72 8.30
CA LEU A 123 4.07 11.14 7.14
C LEU A 123 3.26 12.02 6.17
N TRP A 124 1.97 11.69 5.92
CA TRP A 124 1.10 12.53 5.09
C TRP A 124 0.90 13.92 5.70
N GLY A 125 0.87 14.05 7.03
CA GLY A 125 0.81 15.32 7.75
C GLY A 125 2.04 16.22 7.53
N GLN A 126 3.18 15.67 7.10
CA GLN A 126 4.39 16.45 6.81
C GLN A 126 4.35 17.18 5.45
N PHE A 127 3.42 16.81 4.57
CA PHE A 127 3.32 17.42 3.25
C PHE A 127 2.66 18.80 3.31
N ARG A 128 3.19 19.72 2.54
CA ARG A 128 2.66 21.09 2.44
C ARG A 128 1.26 21.10 1.83
N PRO A 129 0.39 22.04 2.25
CA PRO A 129 -0.90 22.24 1.60
C PRO A 129 -0.76 22.42 0.09
N GLY A 130 -1.67 21.76 -0.65
CA GLY A 130 -1.70 21.79 -2.11
C GLY A 130 -0.75 20.79 -2.80
N VAL A 131 0.01 19.99 -2.07
CA VAL A 131 0.66 18.79 -2.62
C VAL A 131 -0.39 17.72 -2.88
N ARG A 132 -0.24 16.98 -3.96
CA ARG A 132 -1.10 15.85 -4.35
C ARG A 132 -0.36 14.56 -4.03
N ILE A 133 -1.04 13.61 -3.38
CA ILE A 133 -0.49 12.28 -3.07
C ILE A 133 -1.42 11.25 -3.70
N PHE A 134 -0.89 10.47 -4.65
CA PHE A 134 -1.61 9.38 -5.27
C PHE A 134 -0.99 8.06 -4.85
N MET A 135 -1.76 7.24 -4.15
CA MET A 135 -1.32 5.93 -3.63
C MET A 135 -2.02 4.79 -4.34
N LEU A 136 -1.26 3.74 -4.61
CA LEU A 136 -1.76 2.46 -5.10
C LEU A 136 -1.20 1.36 -4.20
N SER A 137 -2.07 0.57 -3.56
CA SER A 137 -1.65 -0.52 -2.67
C SER A 137 -2.22 -1.85 -3.14
N ASP A 138 -1.37 -2.74 -3.63
CA ASP A 138 -1.71 -4.11 -4.02
C ASP A 138 -1.35 -5.07 -2.87
N SER A 139 -2.12 -4.96 -1.79
CA SER A 139 -2.02 -5.76 -0.57
C SER A 139 -3.38 -6.00 0.04
N CYS A 140 -3.48 -6.98 0.94
CA CYS A 140 -4.68 -7.25 1.74
C CYS A 140 -4.39 -7.02 3.22
N HIS A 141 -5.32 -6.42 3.92
CA HIS A 141 -5.18 -6.15 5.35
C HIS A 141 -6.00 -7.11 6.21
N SER A 142 -7.07 -7.73 5.69
CA SER A 142 -7.99 -8.51 6.48
C SER A 142 -7.48 -9.91 6.86
N GLY A 143 -7.07 -10.05 8.11
CA GLY A 143 -6.79 -11.33 8.73
C GLY A 143 -8.02 -12.25 8.89
N THR A 144 -9.24 -11.72 8.84
CA THR A 144 -10.50 -12.50 8.96
C THR A 144 -10.75 -13.38 7.73
N VAL A 145 -10.39 -12.92 6.55
CA VAL A 145 -10.53 -13.69 5.29
C VAL A 145 -9.51 -14.85 5.24
N ALA A 146 -8.37 -14.71 5.91
CA ALA A 146 -7.38 -15.78 6.02
C ALA A 146 -7.88 -16.99 6.84
N ARG A 147 -9.02 -16.88 7.54
CA ARG A 147 -9.65 -17.99 8.29
C ARG A 147 -10.63 -18.81 7.46
N ASP A 148 -11.05 -18.33 6.28
CA ASP A 148 -12.02 -19.03 5.45
C ASP A 148 -11.30 -19.89 4.40
N PRO A 149 -11.28 -21.23 4.57
CA PRO A 149 -10.65 -22.14 3.60
C PRO A 149 -11.28 -22.04 2.20
N GLU A 150 -12.56 -21.68 2.10
CA GLU A 150 -13.24 -21.53 0.81
C GLU A 150 -12.75 -20.28 0.06
N LEU A 151 -12.43 -19.20 0.78
CA LEU A 151 -11.86 -17.99 0.18
C LEU A 151 -10.38 -18.14 -0.19
N GLN A 152 -9.61 -18.95 0.56
CA GLN A 152 -8.25 -19.31 0.17
C GLN A 152 -8.21 -20.17 -1.10
N VAL A 153 -9.23 -21.02 -1.30
CA VAL A 153 -9.39 -21.84 -2.52
C VAL A 153 -9.94 -20.98 -3.68
N ALA A 154 -10.62 -19.88 -3.40
CA ALA A 154 -11.21 -19.00 -4.41
C ALA A 154 -10.19 -18.06 -5.08
N ALA A 155 -8.93 -18.02 -4.64
CA ALA A 155 -7.83 -17.42 -5.38
C ALA A 155 -7.23 -18.47 -6.36
N PRO A 156 -7.86 -18.71 -7.54
CA PRO A 156 -7.55 -19.88 -8.37
C PRO A 156 -6.16 -19.83 -9.02
N HIS A 157 -5.41 -18.73 -8.89
CA HIS A 157 -4.17 -18.49 -9.60
C HIS A 157 -3.04 -17.86 -8.78
N GLY A 158 -3.06 -17.90 -7.42
CA GLY A 158 -1.96 -17.32 -6.68
C GLY A 158 -2.11 -17.33 -5.17
N LYS A 159 -1.01 -17.03 -4.47
CA LYS A 159 -1.01 -16.83 -3.02
C LYS A 159 -1.72 -15.50 -2.68
N ALA A 160 -2.43 -15.49 -1.55
CA ALA A 160 -2.97 -14.25 -1.02
C ALA A 160 -1.84 -13.35 -0.48
N ARG A 161 -1.96 -12.04 -0.73
CA ARG A 161 -1.01 -11.02 -0.26
C ARG A 161 -1.36 -10.55 1.14
N VAL A 162 -1.50 -11.49 2.06
CA VAL A 162 -1.86 -11.24 3.46
C VAL A 162 -0.93 -11.97 4.41
N LEU A 163 -0.56 -11.33 5.50
CA LEU A 163 0.20 -11.95 6.59
C LEU A 163 -0.67 -12.99 7.29
N PRO A 164 -0.28 -14.28 7.35
CA PRO A 164 -1.06 -15.31 8.04
C PRO A 164 -1.27 -14.95 9.52
N LEU A 165 -2.47 -15.20 10.04
CA LEU A 165 -2.85 -14.79 11.40
C LEU A 165 -1.94 -15.32 12.50
N GLU A 166 -1.49 -16.59 12.37
CA GLU A 166 -0.54 -17.19 13.31
C GLU A 166 0.81 -16.51 13.28
N VAL A 167 1.28 -16.06 12.10
CA VAL A 167 2.53 -15.29 11.93
C VAL A 167 2.33 -13.87 12.47
N GLN A 168 1.22 -13.23 12.13
CA GLN A 168 0.86 -11.88 12.60
C GLN A 168 0.85 -11.81 14.13
N ALA A 169 0.08 -12.69 14.78
CA ALA A 169 -0.04 -12.71 16.23
C ALA A 169 1.28 -13.05 16.92
N ALA A 170 2.08 -13.95 16.36
CA ALA A 170 3.37 -14.34 16.91
C ALA A 170 4.40 -13.21 16.72
N THR A 171 4.45 -12.59 15.55
CA THR A 171 5.32 -11.44 15.25
C THR A 171 5.02 -10.27 16.18
N TYR A 172 3.74 -9.89 16.33
CA TYR A 172 3.36 -8.84 17.27
C TYR A 172 3.80 -9.16 18.70
N ARG A 173 3.53 -10.38 19.20
CA ARG A 173 3.95 -10.77 20.58
C ARG A 173 5.46 -10.71 20.76
N ALA A 174 6.24 -11.16 19.77
CA ALA A 174 7.69 -11.15 19.82
C ALA A 174 8.28 -9.74 19.81
N HIS A 175 7.63 -8.81 19.11
CA HIS A 175 8.08 -7.44 18.91
C HIS A 175 7.12 -6.40 19.53
N ARG A 176 6.37 -6.80 20.55
CA ARG A 176 5.33 -5.97 21.16
C ARG A 176 5.81 -4.58 21.56
N SER A 177 6.99 -4.50 22.20
CA SER A 177 7.55 -3.21 22.63
C SER A 177 7.89 -2.27 21.46
N LEU A 178 8.14 -2.81 20.27
CA LEU A 178 8.35 -2.03 19.06
C LEU A 178 6.99 -1.45 18.59
N TYR A 179 5.99 -2.31 18.35
CA TYR A 179 4.70 -1.90 17.82
C TYR A 179 3.91 -1.01 18.79
N ASP A 180 3.91 -1.34 20.10
CA ASP A 180 3.30 -0.48 21.13
C ASP A 180 3.95 0.92 21.16
N ARG A 181 5.27 1.01 20.93
CA ARG A 181 5.95 2.30 20.84
C ARG A 181 5.60 3.05 19.56
N VAL A 182 5.58 2.37 18.42
CA VAL A 182 5.21 2.97 17.14
C VAL A 182 3.86 3.66 17.25
N GLN A 183 2.83 2.97 17.76
CA GLN A 183 1.50 3.55 17.95
C GLN A 183 1.47 4.66 19.03
N THR A 184 2.32 4.57 20.06
CA THR A 184 2.43 5.64 21.08
C THR A 184 3.09 6.90 20.52
N ASP A 185 4.08 6.74 19.63
CA ASP A 185 4.85 7.85 19.05
C ASP A 185 4.12 8.51 17.87
N ASN A 186 3.13 7.84 17.28
CA ASN A 186 2.29 8.36 16.20
C ASN A 186 0.87 8.58 16.72
N PRO A 187 0.27 9.75 16.46
CA PRO A 187 -1.12 10.00 16.83
C PRO A 187 -2.05 9.19 15.95
N ALA A 188 -3.23 8.90 16.48
CA ALA A 188 -4.33 8.30 15.74
C ALA A 188 -4.57 9.02 14.39
N ALA A 189 -4.89 8.27 13.35
CA ALA A 189 -5.02 8.79 11.99
C ALA A 189 -5.96 10.01 11.90
N GLU A 190 -7.07 10.00 12.65
CA GLU A 190 -8.03 11.11 12.69
C GLU A 190 -7.51 12.38 13.37
N GLN A 191 -6.44 12.28 14.16
CA GLN A 191 -5.81 13.40 14.84
C GLN A 191 -4.75 14.09 13.99
N VAL A 192 -4.35 13.47 12.87
CA VAL A 192 -3.35 14.05 11.97
C VAL A 192 -3.99 15.04 11.01
N GLU A 193 -3.58 16.30 11.08
CA GLU A 193 -3.97 17.30 10.08
C GLU A 193 -3.14 17.13 8.81
N ILE A 194 -3.79 16.70 7.73
CA ILE A 194 -3.16 16.51 6.43
C ILE A 194 -3.50 17.68 5.51
N GLY A 195 -2.52 18.57 5.29
CA GLY A 195 -2.65 19.70 4.37
C GLY A 195 -2.62 19.32 2.89
N ALA A 196 -2.01 18.19 2.55
CA ALA A 196 -2.01 17.63 1.21
C ALA A 196 -3.38 17.01 0.85
N SER A 197 -3.60 16.75 -0.45
CA SER A 197 -4.74 15.96 -0.92
C SER A 197 -4.27 14.55 -1.23
N VAL A 198 -4.86 13.56 -0.59
CA VAL A 198 -4.51 12.14 -0.75
C VAL A 198 -5.63 11.38 -1.45
N ILE A 199 -5.27 10.61 -2.47
CA ILE A 199 -6.13 9.61 -3.11
C ILE A 199 -5.42 8.26 -3.02
N LEU A 200 -6.10 7.26 -2.45
CA LEU A 200 -5.66 5.88 -2.40
C LEU A 200 -6.59 5.01 -3.24
N ILE A 201 -6.03 4.14 -4.07
CA ILE A 201 -6.72 2.99 -4.65
C ILE A 201 -6.03 1.73 -4.13
N SER A 202 -6.75 0.94 -3.33
CA SER A 202 -6.28 -0.36 -2.85
C SER A 202 -6.75 -1.49 -3.76
N GLY A 203 -5.98 -2.58 -3.84
CA GLY A 203 -6.23 -3.72 -4.70
C GLY A 203 -7.42 -4.59 -4.29
N CYS A 204 -7.89 -4.46 -3.06
CA CYS A 204 -9.05 -5.19 -2.52
C CYS A 204 -9.75 -4.35 -1.45
N GLN A 205 -10.96 -4.76 -1.08
CA GLN A 205 -11.66 -4.29 0.12
C GLN A 205 -11.16 -5.07 1.34
N ASP A 206 -11.37 -4.53 2.53
CA ASP A 206 -10.87 -5.08 3.80
C ASP A 206 -11.32 -6.53 4.06
N THR A 207 -12.42 -6.95 3.49
CA THR A 207 -12.97 -8.33 3.56
C THR A 207 -12.57 -9.23 2.39
N GLN A 208 -11.60 -8.84 1.56
CA GLN A 208 -11.21 -9.55 0.33
C GLN A 208 -9.71 -9.84 0.29
N LEU A 209 -9.31 -10.76 -0.60
CA LEU A 209 -7.90 -11.11 -0.83
C LEU A 209 -7.38 -10.52 -2.14
N SER A 210 -6.20 -9.93 -2.13
CA SER A 210 -5.45 -9.62 -3.34
C SER A 210 -4.63 -10.85 -3.76
N ALA A 211 -4.76 -11.23 -5.02
CA ALA A 211 -4.10 -12.40 -5.56
C ALA A 211 -2.74 -12.04 -6.17
N ASP A 212 -1.70 -12.78 -5.75
CA ASP A 212 -0.42 -12.81 -6.45
C ASP A 212 -0.57 -13.54 -7.80
N GLY A 213 0.18 -13.17 -8.80
CA GLY A 213 0.10 -13.76 -10.15
C GLY A 213 1.47 -14.25 -10.64
N ASP A 214 1.52 -14.75 -11.87
CA ASP A 214 2.76 -15.28 -12.46
C ASP A 214 3.78 -14.16 -12.78
N ARG A 215 3.30 -12.99 -13.21
CA ARG A 215 4.14 -11.83 -13.54
C ARG A 215 3.74 -10.59 -12.74
N ASN A 216 2.46 -10.26 -12.74
CA ASN A 216 1.89 -9.15 -11.98
C ASN A 216 0.80 -9.69 -11.06
N GLY A 217 0.59 -9.05 -9.91
CA GLY A 217 -0.59 -9.25 -9.12
C GLY A 217 -1.84 -8.86 -9.92
N LEU A 218 -2.96 -9.48 -9.60
CA LEU A 218 -4.19 -9.31 -10.37
C LEU A 218 -4.61 -7.83 -10.46
N PHE A 219 -4.50 -7.07 -9.36
CA PHE A 219 -4.83 -5.65 -9.36
C PHE A 219 -3.90 -4.86 -10.29
N THR A 220 -2.59 -5.04 -10.16
CA THR A 220 -1.61 -4.34 -10.99
C THR A 220 -1.74 -4.73 -12.45
N GLU A 221 -2.02 -6.01 -12.77
CA GLU A 221 -2.29 -6.44 -14.15
C GLU A 221 -3.47 -5.68 -14.75
N LYS A 222 -4.62 -5.63 -14.03
CA LYS A 222 -5.82 -4.94 -14.53
C LYS A 222 -5.63 -3.43 -14.61
N LEU A 223 -4.90 -2.85 -13.64
CA LEU A 223 -4.52 -1.45 -13.67
C LEU A 223 -3.74 -1.10 -14.95
N LEU A 224 -2.71 -1.88 -15.29
CA LEU A 224 -1.90 -1.66 -16.49
C LEU A 224 -2.71 -1.88 -17.78
N GLN A 225 -3.61 -2.86 -17.82
CA GLN A 225 -4.54 -3.07 -18.93
C GLN A 225 -5.45 -1.87 -19.13
N VAL A 226 -6.06 -1.32 -18.07
CA VAL A 226 -6.95 -0.16 -18.15
C VAL A 226 -6.15 1.11 -18.49
N TRP A 227 -4.94 1.27 -17.99
CA TRP A 227 -4.06 2.40 -18.35
C TRP A 227 -3.70 2.42 -19.84
N ASP A 228 -3.57 1.24 -20.42
CA ASP A 228 -3.38 1.02 -21.86
C ASP A 228 -2.27 1.90 -22.46
N GLY A 229 -1.10 1.87 -21.84
CA GLY A 229 0.07 2.65 -22.28
C GLY A 229 -0.17 4.16 -22.31
N GLY A 230 -1.10 4.66 -21.49
CA GLY A 230 -1.42 6.08 -21.42
C GLY A 230 -2.60 6.50 -22.31
N ARG A 231 -3.38 5.56 -22.85
CA ARG A 231 -4.59 5.87 -23.64
C ARG A 231 -5.84 6.03 -22.77
N PHE A 232 -5.79 5.67 -21.50
CA PHE A 232 -6.92 5.89 -20.58
C PHE A 232 -7.30 7.37 -20.54
N GLU A 233 -8.60 7.63 -20.63
CA GLU A 233 -9.21 8.95 -20.44
C GLU A 233 -10.20 8.93 -19.27
N GLY A 234 -10.10 9.92 -18.41
CA GLY A 234 -10.95 10.05 -17.23
C GLY A 234 -10.14 10.36 -15.97
N ASN A 235 -10.84 10.54 -14.87
CA ASN A 235 -10.25 10.84 -13.57
C ASN A 235 -9.92 9.56 -12.77
N SER A 236 -9.33 9.71 -11.58
CA SER A 236 -8.91 8.60 -10.72
C SER A 236 -10.09 7.72 -10.26
N LEU A 237 -11.27 8.28 -9.99
CA LEU A 237 -12.45 7.50 -9.63
C LEU A 237 -12.98 6.68 -10.82
N HIS A 238 -12.98 7.27 -12.04
CA HIS A 238 -13.34 6.53 -13.25
C HIS A 238 -12.31 5.42 -13.53
N PHE A 239 -11.03 5.68 -13.28
CA PHE A 239 -9.96 4.70 -13.41
C PHE A 239 -10.19 3.49 -12.49
N GLN A 240 -10.43 3.74 -11.20
CA GLN A 240 -10.76 2.68 -10.24
C GLN A 240 -11.99 1.87 -10.68
N ARG A 241 -13.06 2.53 -11.14
CA ARG A 241 -14.28 1.85 -11.62
C ARG A 241 -14.02 0.96 -12.84
N ARG A 242 -13.16 1.40 -13.74
CA ARG A 242 -12.77 0.60 -14.92
C ARG A 242 -11.92 -0.59 -14.50
N ILE A 243 -10.97 -0.43 -13.57
CA ILE A 243 -10.21 -1.55 -13.00
C ILE A 243 -11.15 -2.55 -12.34
N ARG A 244 -12.08 -2.07 -11.51
CA ARG A 244 -13.07 -2.91 -10.84
C ARG A 244 -13.92 -3.73 -11.83
N ALA A 245 -14.27 -3.17 -12.97
CA ALA A 245 -15.06 -3.86 -13.99
C ALA A 245 -14.31 -5.03 -14.65
N GLU A 246 -12.98 -5.00 -14.63
CA GLU A 246 -12.11 -6.06 -15.16
C GLU A 246 -11.70 -7.08 -14.09
N MET A 247 -12.07 -6.82 -12.80
CA MET A 247 -11.72 -7.67 -11.66
C MET A 247 -12.82 -8.72 -11.40
N PRO A 248 -12.45 -9.91 -10.91
CA PRO A 248 -13.43 -10.88 -10.44
C PRO A 248 -14.15 -10.38 -9.18
N SER A 249 -15.34 -10.92 -8.91
CA SER A 249 -16.20 -10.47 -7.79
C SER A 249 -15.57 -10.65 -6.40
N TYR A 250 -14.60 -11.55 -6.26
CA TYR A 250 -13.91 -11.81 -4.99
C TYR A 250 -12.79 -10.81 -4.67
N GLN A 251 -12.43 -9.94 -5.62
CA GLN A 251 -11.43 -8.89 -5.42
C GLN A 251 -11.91 -7.60 -6.07
N SER A 252 -12.20 -6.60 -5.26
CA SER A 252 -12.71 -5.30 -5.72
C SER A 252 -11.83 -4.17 -5.22
N PRO A 253 -11.22 -3.38 -6.10
CA PRO A 253 -10.45 -2.21 -5.70
C PRO A 253 -11.30 -1.21 -4.93
N ASN A 254 -10.75 -0.68 -3.82
CA ASN A 254 -11.38 0.39 -3.05
C ASN A 254 -10.82 1.76 -3.47
N TYR A 255 -11.57 2.83 -3.20
CA TYR A 255 -11.18 4.21 -3.48
C TYR A 255 -11.38 5.04 -2.22
N PHE A 256 -10.30 5.55 -1.68
CA PHE A 256 -10.29 6.32 -0.45
C PHE A 256 -9.66 7.70 -0.66
N ARG A 257 -10.07 8.68 0.15
CA ARG A 257 -9.53 10.04 0.15
C ARG A 257 -9.24 10.48 1.57
N ALA A 258 -8.12 11.17 1.74
CA ALA A 258 -7.75 11.78 3.01
C ALA A 258 -7.17 13.19 2.78
N GLY A 259 -7.02 13.92 3.87
CA GLY A 259 -6.47 15.28 3.87
C GLY A 259 -7.39 16.32 3.25
N THR A 260 -6.80 17.40 2.76
CA THR A 260 -7.54 18.53 2.21
C THR A 260 -8.16 18.18 0.85
N PRO A 261 -9.50 18.26 0.67
CA PRO A 261 -10.14 17.96 -0.60
C PRO A 261 -9.63 18.88 -1.74
N SER A 262 -9.33 18.29 -2.90
CA SER A 262 -8.94 19.04 -4.10
C SER A 262 -9.71 18.55 -5.31
N ARG A 263 -10.72 19.33 -5.72
CA ARG A 263 -11.52 18.98 -6.91
C ARG A 263 -10.66 18.87 -8.17
N ALA A 264 -9.67 19.75 -8.31
CA ALA A 264 -8.76 19.72 -9.46
C ALA A 264 -7.97 18.40 -9.53
N PHE A 265 -7.52 17.90 -8.38
CA PHE A 265 -6.84 16.60 -8.30
C PHE A 265 -7.80 15.41 -8.53
N GLU A 266 -8.99 15.48 -7.96
CA GLU A 266 -10.02 14.43 -8.15
C GLU A 266 -10.48 14.32 -9.61
N GLU A 267 -10.54 15.45 -10.35
CA GLU A 267 -10.89 15.50 -11.78
C GLU A 267 -9.71 15.21 -12.71
N GLN A 268 -8.49 15.19 -12.17
CA GLN A 268 -7.28 14.96 -12.94
C GLN A 268 -7.18 13.51 -13.45
N ARG A 269 -6.62 13.35 -14.64
CA ARG A 269 -6.21 12.04 -15.16
C ARG A 269 -5.13 11.43 -14.25
N PRO A 270 -5.22 10.13 -13.90
CA PRO A 270 -4.18 9.46 -13.13
C PRO A 270 -2.77 9.65 -13.72
N PHE A 271 -1.77 9.64 -12.86
CA PHE A 271 -0.35 9.73 -13.23
C PHE A 271 0.04 11.02 -13.99
N THR A 272 -0.72 12.10 -13.88
CA THR A 272 -0.38 13.40 -14.48
C THR A 272 0.34 14.29 -13.44
N ILE A 273 1.47 14.90 -13.82
CA ILE A 273 2.23 15.85 -13.00
C ILE A 273 1.64 17.26 -13.09
#